data_d35f08e562d1f5dd88f1f83a3dea0f0a
#
_entry.id   d35f08e562d1f5dd88f1f83a3dea0f0a
#
_cell.length_a   1.000
_cell.length_b   1.000
_cell.length_c   1.000
_cell.angle_alpha   90.00
_cell.angle_beta   90.00
_cell.angle_gamma   90.00
#
_symmetry.space_group_name_H-M   'P 1'
#
loop_
_entity.id
_entity.type
_entity.pdbx_description
1 polymer ?
#
loop_
_entity_poly.entity_id
_entity_poly.type
_entity_poly.pdbx_seq_one_letter_code
_entity_poly.pdbx_strand_id
1 'polypeptide(L)'
;SLAAIPGRMALELQNWKQAADLSLNTHSKFPWKKFPQYEALIYFAKGIGAGRSGDPEVSLQSFQKLEELQNSFEKTDANKYWIDQIEIQKTVVKAWLLFAQNEKEKSLETMILAAKLEDATEKNPVTPGTLLPAREMLGDLLLEMNKPKDALVQYELSLKNSPNRLNTLYGAGKSAELLGDIEKAKFYFGALLKNNKSSETNNGRLAHAFNLV
;
A
#
# COMPACT_ATOMS: atom_id res chain seq x y z
N SER A 1 -9.07 9.12 -10.71
CA SER A 1 -8.75 9.19 -12.14
C SER A 1 -8.58 7.80 -12.72
N LEU A 2 -8.85 7.61 -14.01
CA LEU A 2 -8.71 6.32 -14.71
C LEU A 2 -7.28 5.73 -14.58
N ALA A 3 -6.27 6.59 -14.51
CA ALA A 3 -4.87 6.17 -14.36
C ALA A 3 -4.59 5.37 -13.07
N ALA A 4 -5.32 5.63 -12.00
CA ALA A 4 -5.10 4.93 -10.73
C ALA A 4 -5.79 3.56 -10.64
N ILE A 5 -6.76 3.26 -11.53
CA ILE A 5 -7.60 2.05 -11.42
C ILE A 5 -6.79 0.76 -11.51
N PRO A 6 -5.91 0.55 -12.53
CA PRO A 6 -5.16 -0.70 -12.63
C PRO A 6 -4.25 -0.93 -11.42
N GLY A 7 -3.54 0.11 -10.98
CA GLY A 7 -2.67 0.03 -9.81
C GLY A 7 -3.46 -0.27 -8.54
N ARG A 8 -4.55 0.46 -8.29
CA ARG A 8 -5.42 0.22 -7.13
C ARG A 8 -5.96 -1.20 -7.14
N MET A 9 -6.47 -1.67 -8.27
CA MET A 9 -7.06 -3.00 -8.39
C MET A 9 -6.04 -4.09 -8.07
N ALA A 10 -4.84 -4.03 -8.66
CA ALA A 10 -3.78 -5.01 -8.41
C ALA A 10 -3.33 -5.01 -6.94
N LEU A 11 -3.16 -3.83 -6.34
CA LEU A 11 -2.72 -3.69 -4.96
C LEU A 11 -3.79 -4.12 -3.95
N GLU A 12 -5.07 -3.72 -4.13
CA GLU A 12 -6.16 -4.11 -3.23
C GLU A 12 -6.43 -5.63 -3.28
N LEU A 13 -6.28 -6.24 -4.45
CA LEU A 13 -6.37 -7.69 -4.59
C LEU A 13 -5.09 -8.43 -4.14
N GLN A 14 -4.03 -7.70 -3.82
CA GLN A 14 -2.70 -8.24 -3.49
C GLN A 14 -2.13 -9.14 -4.61
N ASN A 15 -2.46 -8.83 -5.86
CA ASN A 15 -1.89 -9.50 -7.02
C ASN A 15 -0.54 -8.86 -7.38
N TRP A 16 0.48 -9.23 -6.61
CA TRP A 16 1.80 -8.60 -6.67
C TRP A 16 2.47 -8.74 -8.04
N LYS A 17 2.33 -9.90 -8.69
CA LYS A 17 2.86 -10.12 -10.04
C LYS A 17 2.16 -9.22 -11.05
N GLN A 18 0.83 -9.14 -11.02
CA GLN A 18 0.08 -8.24 -11.90
C GLN A 18 0.46 -6.77 -11.64
N ALA A 19 0.69 -6.39 -10.39
CA ALA A 19 1.16 -5.06 -10.05
C ALA A 19 2.56 -4.78 -10.63
N ALA A 20 3.49 -5.74 -10.55
CA ALA A 20 4.83 -5.64 -11.13
C ALA A 20 4.82 -5.48 -12.66
N ASP A 21 3.83 -6.07 -13.34
CA ASP A 21 3.68 -6.03 -14.80
C ASP A 21 2.97 -4.77 -15.32
N LEU A 22 2.55 -3.86 -14.44
CA LEU A 22 1.87 -2.63 -14.86
C LEU A 22 2.72 -1.79 -15.79
N SER A 23 2.08 -1.22 -16.82
CA SER A 23 2.73 -0.34 -17.78
C SER A 23 1.84 0.86 -18.13
N LEU A 24 2.45 1.92 -18.64
CA LEU A 24 1.74 3.11 -19.14
C LEU A 24 0.96 2.86 -20.42
N ASN A 25 1.26 1.76 -21.13
CA ASN A 25 0.67 1.44 -22.44
C ASN A 25 -0.83 1.15 -22.37
N THR A 26 -1.36 0.79 -21.19
CA THR A 26 -2.79 0.57 -20.97
C THR A 26 -3.65 1.78 -21.34
N HIS A 27 -3.06 2.99 -21.31
CA HIS A 27 -3.69 4.25 -21.72
C HIS A 27 -2.74 5.08 -22.60
N SER A 28 -2.35 4.53 -23.75
CA SER A 28 -1.34 5.11 -24.64
C SER A 28 -1.66 6.53 -25.13
N LYS A 29 -2.94 6.91 -25.18
CA LYS A 29 -3.40 8.27 -25.56
C LYS A 29 -3.37 9.27 -24.41
N PHE A 30 -3.12 8.84 -23.18
CA PHE A 30 -3.09 9.75 -22.03
C PHE A 30 -1.76 10.53 -22.03
N PRO A 31 -1.80 11.86 -21.89
CA PRO A 31 -0.58 12.68 -21.96
C PRO A 31 0.21 12.62 -20.64
N TRP A 32 0.78 11.48 -20.31
CA TRP A 32 1.48 11.18 -19.04
C TRP A 32 2.47 12.27 -18.64
N LYS A 33 3.27 12.78 -19.59
CA LYS A 33 4.27 13.84 -19.32
C LYS A 33 3.69 15.13 -18.73
N LYS A 34 2.39 15.40 -18.93
CA LYS A 34 1.71 16.56 -18.36
C LYS A 34 1.22 16.31 -16.93
N PHE A 35 1.20 15.06 -16.50
CA PHE A 35 0.61 14.65 -15.22
C PHE A 35 1.51 13.65 -14.49
N PRO A 36 2.74 14.06 -14.11
CA PRO A 36 3.71 13.17 -13.47
C PRO A 36 3.19 12.52 -12.18
N GLN A 37 2.28 13.19 -11.44
CA GLN A 37 1.62 12.64 -10.26
C GLN A 37 0.75 11.40 -10.57
N TYR A 38 0.21 11.28 -11.77
CA TYR A 38 -0.58 10.10 -12.15
C TYR A 38 0.31 8.98 -12.70
N GLU A 39 1.40 9.33 -13.35
CA GLU A 39 2.45 8.38 -13.75
C GLU A 39 3.07 7.73 -12.49
N ALA A 40 3.34 8.51 -11.45
CA ALA A 40 3.86 8.04 -10.17
C ALA A 40 2.99 6.94 -9.53
N LEU A 41 1.65 7.00 -9.67
CA LEU A 41 0.77 5.95 -9.15
C LEU A 41 1.02 4.57 -9.78
N ILE A 42 1.37 4.54 -11.06
CA ILE A 42 1.69 3.28 -11.77
C ILE A 42 3.02 2.72 -11.26
N TYR A 43 4.06 3.55 -11.15
CA TYR A 43 5.36 3.10 -10.67
C TYR A 43 5.36 2.77 -9.17
N PHE A 44 4.53 3.43 -8.38
CA PHE A 44 4.27 3.05 -7.00
C PHE A 44 3.71 1.62 -6.90
N ALA A 45 2.64 1.34 -7.65
CA ALA A 45 2.03 0.01 -7.66
C ALA A 45 3.01 -1.05 -8.20
N LYS A 46 3.72 -0.73 -9.29
CA LYS A 46 4.73 -1.60 -9.90
C LYS A 46 5.87 -1.91 -8.94
N GLY A 47 6.41 -0.90 -8.27
CA GLY A 47 7.52 -1.06 -7.33
C GLY A 47 7.16 -1.92 -6.11
N ILE A 48 5.96 -1.72 -5.54
CA ILE A 48 5.46 -2.58 -4.45
C ILE A 48 5.26 -4.01 -4.96
N GLY A 49 4.59 -4.18 -6.11
CA GLY A 49 4.35 -5.49 -6.70
C GLY A 49 5.63 -6.28 -6.92
N ALA A 50 6.63 -5.64 -7.51
CA ALA A 50 7.95 -6.22 -7.76
C ALA A 50 8.67 -6.58 -6.46
N GLY A 51 8.75 -5.66 -5.50
CA GLY A 51 9.41 -5.92 -4.21
C GLY A 51 8.74 -7.07 -3.44
N ARG A 52 7.41 -7.17 -3.46
CA ARG A 52 6.66 -8.25 -2.79
C ARG A 52 6.65 -9.57 -3.56
N SER A 53 6.88 -9.55 -4.87
CA SER A 53 7.02 -10.78 -5.65
C SER A 53 8.46 -11.29 -5.79
N GLY A 54 9.43 -10.61 -5.15
CA GLY A 54 10.82 -11.03 -5.14
C GLY A 54 11.63 -10.60 -6.36
N ASP A 55 11.23 -9.50 -7.00
CA ASP A 55 11.95 -8.87 -8.12
C ASP A 55 12.54 -7.51 -7.69
N PRO A 56 13.73 -7.49 -7.08
CA PRO A 56 14.36 -6.27 -6.62
C PRO A 56 14.80 -5.36 -7.78
N GLU A 57 15.06 -5.89 -8.99
CA GLU A 57 15.48 -5.10 -10.12
C GLU A 57 14.35 -4.20 -10.62
N VAL A 58 13.16 -4.75 -10.87
CA VAL A 58 11.98 -3.98 -11.28
C VAL A 58 11.54 -3.02 -10.18
N SER A 59 11.69 -3.41 -8.90
CA SER A 59 11.40 -2.53 -7.76
C SER A 59 12.36 -1.33 -7.74
N LEU A 60 13.66 -1.55 -7.97
CA LEU A 60 14.68 -0.48 -8.07
C LEU A 60 14.39 0.48 -9.23
N GLN A 61 14.10 -0.05 -10.42
CA GLN A 61 13.73 0.77 -11.57
C GLN A 61 12.50 1.65 -11.28
N SER A 62 11.51 1.09 -10.58
CA SER A 62 10.31 1.83 -10.18
C SER A 62 10.63 2.93 -9.16
N PHE A 63 11.50 2.66 -8.19
CA PHE A 63 12.00 3.65 -7.23
C PHE A 63 12.72 4.81 -7.94
N GLN A 64 13.64 4.51 -8.85
CA GLN A 64 14.37 5.52 -9.63
C GLN A 64 13.42 6.38 -10.46
N LYS A 65 12.40 5.75 -11.06
CA LYS A 65 11.41 6.48 -11.84
C LYS A 65 10.55 7.41 -10.99
N LEU A 66 10.18 7.00 -9.79
CA LEU A 66 9.50 7.87 -8.82
C LEU A 66 10.36 9.08 -8.44
N GLU A 67 11.67 8.87 -8.28
CA GLU A 67 12.63 9.96 -8.01
C GLU A 67 12.74 10.95 -9.18
N GLU A 68 12.82 10.45 -10.43
CA GLU A 68 12.78 11.30 -11.63
C GLU A 68 11.49 12.12 -11.70
N LEU A 69 10.34 11.49 -11.47
CA LEU A 69 9.04 12.15 -11.49
C LEU A 69 8.93 13.21 -10.40
N GLN A 70 9.40 12.94 -9.18
CA GLN A 70 9.45 13.91 -8.10
C GLN A 70 10.31 15.13 -8.47
N ASN A 71 11.49 14.88 -9.06
CA ASN A 71 12.42 15.93 -9.48
C ASN A 71 11.92 16.76 -10.68
N SER A 72 10.93 16.25 -11.43
CA SER A 72 10.33 16.98 -12.55
C SER A 72 9.40 18.11 -12.13
N PHE A 73 8.98 18.16 -10.86
CA PHE A 73 8.15 19.24 -10.35
C PHE A 73 8.99 20.48 -10.01
N GLU A 74 8.49 21.64 -10.41
CA GLU A 74 9.00 22.90 -9.88
C GLU A 74 8.72 22.99 -8.37
N LYS A 75 9.68 23.45 -7.59
CA LYS A 75 9.56 23.59 -6.14
C LYS A 75 8.75 24.83 -5.76
N THR A 76 7.45 24.76 -5.97
CA THR A 76 6.46 25.79 -5.64
C THR A 76 5.48 25.26 -4.60
N ASP A 77 4.79 26.15 -3.89
CA ASP A 77 3.75 25.76 -2.93
C ASP A 77 2.61 24.99 -3.61
N ALA A 78 2.29 25.32 -4.85
CA ALA A 78 1.27 24.62 -5.63
C ALA A 78 1.62 23.15 -5.90
N ASN A 79 2.89 22.81 -5.99
CA ASN A 79 3.38 21.46 -6.26
C ASN A 79 3.77 20.69 -4.99
N LYS A 80 3.88 21.37 -3.85
CA LYS A 80 4.34 20.78 -2.59
C LYS A 80 3.59 19.51 -2.24
N TYR A 81 2.26 19.52 -2.34
CA TYR A 81 1.43 18.34 -2.06
C TYR A 81 1.86 17.12 -2.90
N TRP A 82 2.05 17.30 -4.21
CA TRP A 82 2.42 16.19 -5.10
C TRP A 82 3.84 15.69 -4.85
N ILE A 83 4.76 16.61 -4.55
CA ILE A 83 6.16 16.28 -4.18
C ILE A 83 6.16 15.42 -2.91
N ASP A 84 5.39 15.81 -1.89
CA ASP A 84 5.27 15.09 -0.63
C ASP A 84 4.62 13.69 -0.84
N GLN A 85 3.56 13.61 -1.67
CA GLN A 85 2.92 12.33 -2.00
C GLN A 85 3.88 11.37 -2.72
N ILE A 86 4.68 11.86 -3.67
CA ILE A 86 5.66 11.01 -4.37
C ILE A 86 6.80 10.61 -3.42
N GLU A 87 7.21 11.46 -2.47
CA GLU A 87 8.20 11.11 -1.45
C GLU A 87 7.72 9.93 -0.59
N ILE A 88 6.45 9.96 -0.15
CA ILE A 88 5.86 8.85 0.60
C ILE A 88 5.86 7.56 -0.25
N GLN A 89 5.39 7.65 -1.50
CA GLN A 89 5.33 6.52 -2.43
C GLN A 89 6.72 5.92 -2.68
N LYS A 90 7.69 6.77 -2.96
CA LYS A 90 9.09 6.39 -3.16
C LYS A 90 9.67 5.68 -1.93
N THR A 91 9.38 6.20 -0.73
CA THR A 91 9.85 5.64 0.53
C THR A 91 9.23 4.26 0.80
N VAL A 92 7.94 4.07 0.51
CA VAL A 92 7.29 2.75 0.59
C VAL A 92 7.91 1.75 -0.39
N VAL A 93 8.12 2.15 -1.65
CA VAL A 93 8.76 1.28 -2.65
C VAL A 93 10.17 0.90 -2.23
N LYS A 94 10.95 1.86 -1.71
CA LYS A 94 12.29 1.58 -1.17
C LYS A 94 12.27 0.56 -0.03
N ALA A 95 11.28 0.62 0.85
CA ALA A 95 11.15 -0.35 1.92
C ALA A 95 10.92 -1.77 1.39
N TRP A 96 10.00 -1.96 0.43
CA TRP A 96 9.78 -3.27 -0.19
C TRP A 96 10.97 -3.74 -1.04
N LEU A 97 11.70 -2.83 -1.70
CA LEU A 97 12.96 -3.13 -2.38
C LEU A 97 13.98 -3.71 -1.40
N LEU A 98 14.21 -3.04 -0.27
CA LEU A 98 15.13 -3.50 0.78
C LEU A 98 14.70 -4.85 1.36
N PHE A 99 13.39 -5.08 1.52
CA PHE A 99 12.87 -6.37 1.95
C PHE A 99 13.20 -7.48 0.96
N ALA A 100 13.00 -7.24 -0.35
CA ALA A 100 13.34 -8.17 -1.42
C ALA A 100 14.86 -8.48 -1.49
N GLN A 101 15.69 -7.51 -1.08
CA GLN A 101 17.14 -7.66 -0.93
C GLN A 101 17.56 -8.33 0.38
N ASN A 102 16.60 -8.78 1.20
CA ASN A 102 16.82 -9.36 2.53
C ASN A 102 17.44 -8.40 3.56
N GLU A 103 17.35 -7.08 3.35
CA GLU A 103 17.78 -6.04 4.28
C GLU A 103 16.64 -5.65 5.23
N LYS A 104 16.17 -6.60 6.04
CA LYS A 104 14.90 -6.51 6.80
C LYS A 104 14.86 -5.35 7.78
N GLU A 105 15.93 -5.07 8.49
CA GLU A 105 16.01 -3.98 9.48
C GLU A 105 15.90 -2.63 8.81
N LYS A 106 16.66 -2.40 7.74
CA LYS A 106 16.57 -1.16 6.95
C LYS A 106 15.22 -1.00 6.27
N SER A 107 14.62 -2.11 5.80
CA SER A 107 13.27 -2.12 5.25
C SER A 107 12.27 -1.61 6.27
N LEU A 108 12.31 -2.12 7.50
CA LEU A 108 11.41 -1.71 8.58
C LEU A 108 11.59 -0.23 8.95
N GLU A 109 12.83 0.22 9.12
CA GLU A 109 13.14 1.64 9.40
C GLU A 109 12.60 2.55 8.30
N THR A 110 12.79 2.15 7.03
CA THR A 110 12.31 2.90 5.86
C THR A 110 10.77 2.93 5.81
N MET A 111 10.09 1.83 6.11
CA MET A 111 8.63 1.79 6.12
C MET A 111 8.05 2.59 7.29
N ILE A 112 8.69 2.60 8.45
CA ILE A 112 8.32 3.48 9.57
C ILE A 112 8.44 4.96 9.16
N LEU A 113 9.49 5.32 8.43
CA LEU A 113 9.65 6.67 7.90
C LEU A 113 8.50 7.03 6.95
N ALA A 114 8.14 6.15 6.01
CA ALA A 114 7.03 6.37 5.10
C ALA A 114 5.71 6.62 5.84
N ALA A 115 5.43 5.82 6.89
CA ALA A 115 4.23 6.00 7.71
C ALA A 115 4.22 7.35 8.45
N LYS A 116 5.36 7.80 8.98
CA LYS A 116 5.49 9.11 9.62
C LYS A 116 5.32 10.27 8.64
N LEU A 117 5.86 10.15 7.43
CA LEU A 117 5.71 11.15 6.38
C LEU A 117 4.23 11.28 5.97
N GLU A 118 3.52 10.15 5.80
CA GLU A 118 2.10 10.16 5.47
C GLU A 118 1.26 10.78 6.59
N ASP A 119 1.53 10.46 7.85
CA ASP A 119 0.82 11.04 9.00
C ASP A 119 1.03 12.55 9.14
N ALA A 120 2.20 13.05 8.76
CA ALA A 120 2.52 14.48 8.80
C ALA A 120 1.94 15.26 7.60
N THR A 121 1.42 14.58 6.59
CA THR A 121 0.89 15.22 5.38
C THR A 121 -0.60 15.49 5.53
N GLU A 122 -1.01 16.75 5.33
CA GLU A 122 -2.42 17.12 5.31
C GLU A 122 -3.15 16.42 4.14
N LYS A 123 -4.26 15.76 4.45
CA LYS A 123 -5.09 15.11 3.42
C LYS A 123 -5.88 16.17 2.67
N ASN A 124 -5.60 16.32 1.39
CA ASN A 124 -6.43 17.16 0.53
C ASN A 124 -7.77 16.44 0.24
N PRO A 125 -8.92 17.02 0.61
CA PRO A 125 -10.22 16.37 0.45
C PRO A 125 -10.65 16.17 -1.01
N VAL A 126 -10.02 16.88 -1.96
CA VAL A 126 -10.41 16.87 -3.39
C VAL A 126 -9.55 15.92 -4.22
N THR A 127 -8.39 15.52 -3.74
CA THR A 127 -7.51 14.59 -4.48
C THR A 127 -7.90 13.13 -4.26
N PRO A 128 -7.63 12.25 -5.23
CA PRO A 128 -7.74 10.81 -4.97
C PRO A 128 -6.84 10.48 -3.78
N GLY A 129 -7.41 9.86 -2.76
CA GLY A 129 -6.64 9.39 -1.61
C GLY A 129 -5.52 8.43 -2.03
N THR A 130 -4.57 8.20 -1.13
CA THR A 130 -3.48 7.23 -1.29
C THR A 130 -4.01 5.90 -1.83
N LEU A 131 -3.27 5.25 -2.72
CA LEU A 131 -3.63 3.92 -3.23
C LEU A 131 -3.66 2.91 -2.09
N LEU A 132 -2.60 2.88 -1.29
CA LEU A 132 -2.51 2.11 -0.05
C LEU A 132 -1.93 3.00 1.05
N PRO A 133 -2.52 3.03 2.25
CA PRO A 133 -1.95 3.74 3.38
C PRO A 133 -0.59 3.17 3.79
N ALA A 134 0.38 4.04 4.06
CA ALA A 134 1.72 3.60 4.47
C ALA A 134 1.69 2.81 5.80
N ARG A 135 0.76 3.14 6.72
CA ARG A 135 0.57 2.34 7.94
C ARG A 135 0.02 0.94 7.68
N GLU A 136 -0.84 0.76 6.67
CA GLU A 136 -1.28 -0.58 6.25
C GLU A 136 -0.09 -1.37 5.72
N MET A 137 0.76 -0.75 4.89
CA MET A 137 1.97 -1.37 4.37
C MET A 137 2.99 -1.70 5.47
N LEU A 138 3.10 -0.88 6.51
CA LEU A 138 3.93 -1.18 7.68
C LEU A 138 3.38 -2.39 8.46
N GLY A 139 2.07 -2.48 8.62
CA GLY A 139 1.43 -3.67 9.20
C GLY A 139 1.73 -4.93 8.40
N ASP A 140 1.59 -4.88 7.07
CA ASP A 140 1.91 -5.98 6.17
C ASP A 140 3.38 -6.42 6.31
N LEU A 141 4.32 -5.46 6.29
CA LEU A 141 5.74 -5.74 6.44
C LEU A 141 6.07 -6.40 7.78
N LEU A 142 5.44 -5.94 8.85
CA LEU A 142 5.62 -6.51 10.19
C LEU A 142 5.07 -7.95 10.28
N LEU A 143 3.97 -8.26 9.58
CA LEU A 143 3.48 -9.64 9.48
C LEU A 143 4.47 -10.53 8.71
N GLU A 144 5.03 -10.07 7.58
CA GLU A 144 6.07 -10.79 6.83
C GLU A 144 7.34 -11.03 7.69
N MET A 145 7.60 -10.15 8.67
CA MET A 145 8.69 -10.28 9.63
C MET A 145 8.30 -11.09 10.88
N ASN A 146 7.13 -11.73 10.91
CA ASN A 146 6.60 -12.47 12.05
C ASN A 146 6.51 -11.65 13.34
N LYS A 147 6.07 -10.38 13.23
CA LYS A 147 5.86 -9.43 14.35
C LYS A 147 4.37 -9.05 14.47
N PRO A 148 3.47 -10.01 14.77
CA PRO A 148 2.02 -9.76 14.73
C PRO A 148 1.54 -8.73 15.76
N LYS A 149 2.21 -8.62 16.91
CA LYS A 149 1.87 -7.61 17.94
C LYS A 149 2.06 -6.19 17.42
N ASP A 150 3.19 -5.93 16.79
CA ASP A 150 3.49 -4.61 16.25
C ASP A 150 2.64 -4.32 15.00
N ALA A 151 2.39 -5.35 14.17
CA ALA A 151 1.50 -5.26 13.00
C ALA A 151 0.08 -4.83 13.40
N LEU A 152 -0.50 -5.46 14.44
CA LEU A 152 -1.82 -5.13 14.95
C LEU A 152 -1.94 -3.64 15.31
N VAL A 153 -0.94 -3.10 16.00
CA VAL A 153 -0.90 -1.67 16.35
C VAL A 153 -0.95 -0.78 15.10
N GLN A 154 -0.21 -1.14 14.04
CA GLN A 154 -0.19 -0.34 12.81
C GLN A 154 -1.52 -0.41 12.05
N TYR A 155 -2.15 -1.57 11.99
CA TYR A 155 -3.48 -1.71 11.40
C TYR A 155 -4.54 -0.92 12.18
N GLU A 156 -4.51 -0.98 13.52
CA GLU A 156 -5.43 -0.21 14.36
C GLU A 156 -5.26 1.31 14.15
N LEU A 157 -4.02 1.79 14.01
CA LEU A 157 -3.74 3.20 13.66
C LEU A 157 -4.23 3.54 12.25
N SER A 158 -4.05 2.64 11.28
CA SER A 158 -4.55 2.82 9.91
C SER A 158 -6.07 2.93 9.87
N LEU A 159 -6.79 2.10 10.65
CA LEU A 159 -8.26 2.11 10.74
C LEU A 159 -8.83 3.41 11.32
N LYS A 160 -8.09 4.12 12.17
CA LYS A 160 -8.51 5.45 12.66
C LYS A 160 -8.62 6.48 11.54
N ASN A 161 -7.71 6.42 10.57
CA ASN A 161 -7.63 7.37 9.47
C ASN A 161 -8.37 6.91 8.20
N SER A 162 -8.48 5.60 8.02
CA SER A 162 -9.10 4.97 6.84
C SER A 162 -9.95 3.78 7.29
N PRO A 163 -11.12 4.04 7.90
CA PRO A 163 -11.96 2.98 8.45
C PRO A 163 -12.50 2.08 7.34
N ASN A 164 -12.81 0.84 7.71
CA ASN A 164 -13.49 -0.13 6.87
C ASN A 164 -12.69 -0.62 5.61
N ARG A 165 -11.37 -0.38 5.57
CA ARG A 165 -10.55 -0.96 4.50
C ARG A 165 -10.44 -2.48 4.68
N LEU A 166 -10.71 -3.22 3.57
CA LEU A 166 -10.70 -4.69 3.57
C LEU A 166 -9.35 -5.25 4.04
N ASN A 167 -8.25 -4.78 3.45
CA ASN A 167 -6.92 -5.29 3.75
C ASN A 167 -6.49 -4.97 5.18
N THR A 168 -6.81 -3.76 5.66
CA THR A 168 -6.49 -3.36 7.04
C THR A 168 -7.27 -4.17 8.08
N LEU A 169 -8.59 -4.39 7.85
CA LEU A 169 -9.42 -5.22 8.73
C LEU A 169 -8.93 -6.68 8.74
N TYR A 170 -8.61 -7.22 7.57
CA TYR A 170 -8.07 -8.57 7.48
C TYR A 170 -6.72 -8.70 8.18
N GLY A 171 -5.80 -7.74 7.96
CA GLY A 171 -4.49 -7.72 8.61
C GLY A 171 -4.57 -7.62 10.14
N ALA A 172 -5.49 -6.79 10.65
CA ALA A 172 -5.75 -6.68 12.10
C ALA A 172 -6.30 -7.99 12.67
N GLY A 173 -7.30 -8.59 12.01
CA GLY A 173 -7.85 -9.89 12.40
C GLY A 173 -6.80 -10.99 12.37
N LYS A 174 -5.99 -11.06 11.31
CA LYS A 174 -4.90 -12.03 11.18
C LYS A 174 -3.82 -11.85 12.25
N SER A 175 -3.48 -10.62 12.56
CA SER A 175 -2.53 -10.32 13.64
C SER A 175 -3.05 -10.78 15.00
N ALA A 176 -4.32 -10.51 15.31
CA ALA A 176 -4.96 -10.95 16.55
C ALA A 176 -5.04 -12.50 16.63
N GLU A 177 -5.39 -13.16 15.53
CA GLU A 177 -5.39 -14.63 15.43
C GLU A 177 -4.01 -15.22 15.75
N LEU A 178 -2.95 -14.68 15.14
CA LEU A 178 -1.56 -15.13 15.38
C LEU A 178 -1.10 -14.91 16.83
N LEU A 179 -1.70 -13.95 17.53
CA LEU A 179 -1.46 -13.69 18.95
C LEU A 179 -2.31 -14.57 19.88
N GLY A 180 -3.23 -15.38 19.34
CA GLY A 180 -4.18 -16.18 20.12
C GLY A 180 -5.35 -15.38 20.71
N ASP A 181 -5.50 -14.08 20.34
CA ASP A 181 -6.62 -13.24 20.76
C ASP A 181 -7.81 -13.46 19.81
N ILE A 182 -8.50 -14.56 20.03
CA ILE A 182 -9.61 -15.02 19.18
C ILE A 182 -10.78 -14.06 19.19
N GLU A 183 -11.09 -13.43 20.33
CA GLU A 183 -12.18 -12.47 20.42
C GLU A 183 -11.90 -11.22 19.57
N LYS A 184 -10.68 -10.70 19.63
CA LYS A 184 -10.27 -9.58 18.79
C LYS A 184 -10.21 -9.96 17.31
N ALA A 185 -9.76 -11.17 16.98
CA ALA A 185 -9.76 -11.68 15.61
C ALA A 185 -11.19 -11.71 15.05
N LYS A 186 -12.15 -12.28 15.78
CA LYS A 186 -13.58 -12.29 15.43
C LYS A 186 -14.16 -10.89 15.27
N PHE A 187 -13.78 -9.95 16.11
CA PHE A 187 -14.20 -8.56 15.98
C PHE A 187 -13.82 -7.96 14.63
N TYR A 188 -12.55 -8.08 14.21
CA TYR A 188 -12.08 -7.53 12.93
C TYR A 188 -12.63 -8.29 11.73
N PHE A 189 -12.66 -9.62 11.78
CA PHE A 189 -13.22 -10.43 10.70
C PHE A 189 -14.75 -10.24 10.59
N GLY A 190 -15.46 -10.09 11.68
CA GLY A 190 -16.88 -9.75 11.67
C GLY A 190 -17.15 -8.38 11.01
N ALA A 191 -16.33 -7.37 11.32
CA ALA A 191 -16.41 -6.06 10.67
C ALA A 191 -16.08 -6.17 9.16
N LEU A 192 -15.09 -6.95 8.79
CA LEU A 192 -14.72 -7.22 7.41
C LEU A 192 -15.90 -7.83 6.62
N LEU A 193 -16.52 -8.89 7.15
CA LEU A 193 -17.64 -9.59 6.50
C LEU A 193 -18.89 -8.70 6.42
N LYS A 194 -19.18 -7.92 7.47
CA LYS A 194 -20.29 -6.96 7.48
C LYS A 194 -20.18 -5.94 6.33
N ASN A 195 -18.97 -5.45 6.07
CA ASN A 195 -18.72 -4.45 5.03
C ASN A 195 -18.69 -5.03 3.60
N ASN A 196 -18.59 -6.37 3.47
CA ASN A 196 -18.43 -7.05 2.18
C ASN A 196 -19.54 -8.07 1.88
N LYS A 197 -20.75 -7.87 2.43
CA LYS A 197 -21.90 -8.78 2.29
C LYS A 197 -22.31 -9.13 0.84
N SER A 198 -22.03 -8.23 -0.11
CA SER A 198 -22.36 -8.43 -1.52
C SER A 198 -21.19 -8.95 -2.36
N SER A 199 -20.02 -9.13 -1.76
CA SER A 199 -18.85 -9.65 -2.50
C SER A 199 -18.94 -11.17 -2.61
N GLU A 200 -18.77 -11.69 -3.82
CA GLU A 200 -18.62 -13.13 -4.02
C GLU A 200 -17.48 -13.67 -3.16
N THR A 201 -17.71 -14.81 -2.53
CA THR A 201 -16.79 -15.49 -1.58
C THR A 201 -15.48 -15.98 -2.23
N ASN A 202 -15.23 -15.64 -3.47
CA ASN A 202 -14.03 -16.04 -4.22
C ASN A 202 -12.74 -15.29 -3.77
N ASN A 203 -12.82 -14.46 -2.73
CA ASN A 203 -11.67 -13.83 -2.10
C ASN A 203 -11.22 -14.66 -0.90
N GLY A 204 -10.03 -15.27 -0.97
CA GLY A 204 -9.50 -16.16 0.07
C GLY A 204 -9.46 -15.51 1.47
N ARG A 205 -9.35 -14.18 1.56
CA ARG A 205 -9.40 -13.44 2.83
C ARG A 205 -10.79 -13.43 3.44
N LEU A 206 -11.84 -13.27 2.61
CA LEU A 206 -13.23 -13.33 3.07
C LEU A 206 -13.59 -14.77 3.49
N ALA A 207 -13.14 -15.77 2.71
CA ALA A 207 -13.33 -17.18 3.06
C ALA A 207 -12.65 -17.54 4.39
N HIS A 208 -11.42 -17.07 4.61
CA HIS A 208 -10.71 -17.28 5.89
C HIS A 208 -11.47 -16.61 7.06
N ALA A 209 -11.87 -15.35 6.90
CA ALA A 209 -12.63 -14.62 7.93
C ALA A 209 -13.96 -15.34 8.26
N PHE A 210 -14.66 -15.85 7.25
CA PHE A 210 -15.93 -16.55 7.43
C PHE A 210 -15.77 -17.84 8.26
N ASN A 211 -14.68 -18.56 8.10
CA ASN A 211 -14.44 -19.81 8.84
C ASN A 211 -14.10 -19.60 10.30
N LEU A 212 -13.79 -18.37 10.72
CA LEU A 212 -13.34 -18.06 12.08
C LEU A 212 -14.42 -17.34 12.90
N VAL A 213 -15.40 -16.71 12.26
CA VAL A 213 -16.52 -16.01 12.89
C VAL A 213 -17.73 -16.89 13.03
#